data_ed6a0737f70f81adad4ef42d9f3759b0
#
_entry.id   ed6a0737f70f81adad4ef42d9f3759b0
#
_cell.length_a   1.000
_cell.length_b   1.000
_cell.length_c   1.000
_cell.angle_alpha   90.00
_cell.angle_beta   90.00
_cell.angle_gamma   90.00
#
_symmetry.space_group_name_H-M   'P 1'
#
loop_
_entity.id
_entity.type
_entity.pdbx_description
1 polymer ?
#
loop_
_entity_poly.entity_id
_entity_poly.type
_entity_poly.pdbx_seq_one_letter_code
_entity_poly.pdbx_strand_id
1 'polypeptide(L)'
;MIVLTLFMSSISLGFRSEGLVWQRISQGISESDIHTLVLNSHNNQCLYAGTSRAVYKSHDGGRNWTMSLRLKQEKANDIYIPHQRPQEVYVATDAGLYASYNEGKTWQRIYSASDPLSKRCLSILQDKDILYLGTAQGLYYKGVGETAWQHNSAVFHQEPVYRMAQDEDFVYFVGPGALIRLDKETKSIQKIFSSGSVFVAPEEETVDEELWEEAGEKKFIKAIEIGRDKPFRIFLATSGGIYSSDDHGDNWHKFSFNSLPLRYVTSLQIIETSPASHGRCQESPKMCWGLLAGTKRGTFFLEEGRWAQVYQGMETNGIQDLAWSSQGEIYAATDRGVYYLPYGKSLPLFEFKGDEANQNETALRTKSETSLNSSGDYREWAKYFSEEPSIQEVHRWAIEYAEVAPEKIREWRRLARKRAYLPQMDIGADSGKSWGTSDNVWGSYTGGGQHYIGPDDKSWGEDFGWDVSLSWDLGDLIWNTDQTTIDSRSKLMVELRESILDQVTRLYFERRRIQLALMAGTIEDPQIMLDQQMRLEELTALIDAYTGGEFSKRLQQV
;
A
#
# COMPACT_ATOMS: atom_id res chain seq x y z
N MET A 1 -19.63 -54.85 21.51
CA MET A 1 -18.65 -54.05 20.78
C MET A 1 -19.39 -52.86 20.18
N ILE A 2 -19.49 -51.78 20.97
CA ILE A 2 -20.29 -50.59 20.67
C ILE A 2 -19.28 -49.56 20.20
N VAL A 3 -19.36 -49.13 18.92
CA VAL A 3 -18.55 -48.08 18.32
C VAL A 3 -19.21 -46.76 18.68
N LEU A 4 -18.56 -45.97 19.53
CA LEU A 4 -18.93 -44.62 19.88
C LEU A 4 -18.34 -43.68 18.85
N THR A 5 -19.15 -43.19 17.92
CA THR A 5 -18.78 -42.10 17.00
C THR A 5 -18.91 -40.77 17.70
N LEU A 6 -17.76 -40.17 18.06
CA LEU A 6 -17.66 -38.80 18.54
C LEU A 6 -17.88 -37.84 17.37
N PHE A 7 -19.04 -37.18 17.34
CA PHE A 7 -19.28 -35.98 16.57
C PHE A 7 -18.51 -34.82 17.22
N MET A 8 -17.36 -34.46 16.68
CA MET A 8 -16.76 -33.16 16.96
C MET A 8 -17.55 -32.10 16.21
N SER A 9 -18.45 -31.44 16.90
CA SER A 9 -19.01 -30.16 16.46
C SER A 9 -17.92 -29.10 16.53
N SER A 10 -17.37 -28.75 15.37
CA SER A 10 -16.54 -27.56 15.21
C SER A 10 -17.42 -26.31 15.46
N ILE A 11 -17.41 -25.82 16.71
CA ILE A 11 -17.90 -24.48 17.00
C ILE A 11 -16.90 -23.52 16.36
N SER A 12 -17.27 -22.97 15.21
CA SER A 12 -16.60 -21.80 14.66
C SER A 12 -16.89 -20.61 15.58
N LEU A 13 -15.98 -20.35 16.51
CA LEU A 13 -15.97 -19.09 17.27
C LEU A 13 -15.69 -17.99 16.24
N GLY A 14 -16.76 -17.35 15.76
CA GLY A 14 -16.67 -16.15 14.95
C GLY A 14 -15.94 -15.07 15.76
N PHE A 15 -14.88 -14.56 15.20
CA PHE A 15 -14.16 -13.41 15.69
C PHE A 15 -15.14 -12.24 15.87
N ARG A 16 -15.42 -11.83 17.10
CA ARG A 16 -16.23 -10.65 17.40
C ARG A 16 -15.31 -9.43 17.41
N SER A 17 -15.10 -8.83 16.26
CA SER A 17 -14.59 -7.44 16.14
C SER A 17 -15.65 -6.40 16.52
N GLU A 18 -16.67 -6.79 17.26
CA GLU A 18 -17.76 -5.93 17.71
C GLU A 18 -17.22 -4.92 18.73
N GLY A 19 -16.92 -3.69 18.27
CA GLY A 19 -16.55 -2.57 19.13
C GLY A 19 -15.30 -1.79 18.71
N LEU A 20 -14.47 -2.30 17.82
CA LEU A 20 -13.31 -1.56 17.30
C LEU A 20 -13.74 -0.75 16.08
N VAL A 21 -13.89 0.57 16.25
CA VAL A 21 -14.29 1.49 15.17
C VAL A 21 -13.21 2.54 14.99
N TRP A 22 -12.67 2.62 13.77
CA TRP A 22 -11.76 3.67 13.37
C TRP A 22 -12.48 5.01 13.32
N GLN A 23 -11.83 6.04 13.80
CA GLN A 23 -12.32 7.41 13.78
C GLN A 23 -11.36 8.27 12.94
N ARG A 24 -11.89 9.01 11.99
CA ARG A 24 -11.09 9.97 11.24
C ARG A 24 -10.73 11.17 12.10
N ILE A 25 -9.45 11.51 12.18
CA ILE A 25 -8.91 12.58 13.02
C ILE A 25 -8.01 13.52 12.21
N SER A 26 -8.46 13.99 11.06
CA SER A 26 -7.67 14.80 10.11
C SER A 26 -7.99 16.30 10.16
N GLN A 27 -8.64 16.80 11.21
CA GLN A 27 -9.03 18.20 11.31
C GLN A 27 -7.80 19.12 11.29
N GLY A 28 -7.71 19.99 10.30
CA GLY A 28 -6.58 20.94 10.10
C GLY A 28 -5.53 20.45 9.10
N ILE A 29 -5.62 19.21 8.59
CA ILE A 29 -4.81 18.73 7.46
C ILE A 29 -5.55 19.09 6.17
N SER A 30 -4.87 19.75 5.24
CA SER A 30 -5.46 20.16 3.95
C SER A 30 -5.32 19.10 2.86
N GLU A 31 -4.33 18.22 2.98
CA GLU A 31 -4.10 17.09 2.08
C GLU A 31 -4.71 15.82 2.64
N SER A 32 -5.31 15.00 1.78
CA SER A 32 -5.88 13.72 2.18
C SER A 32 -4.84 12.59 2.26
N ASP A 33 -3.80 12.64 1.43
CA ASP A 33 -2.81 11.57 1.30
C ASP A 33 -1.68 11.72 2.33
N ILE A 34 -1.69 10.88 3.35
CA ILE A 34 -0.72 10.85 4.43
C ILE A 34 0.24 9.69 4.19
N HIS A 35 1.52 9.99 4.02
CA HIS A 35 2.54 8.99 3.68
C HIS A 35 3.24 8.37 4.88
N THR A 36 3.44 9.14 5.94
CA THR A 36 4.14 8.70 7.15
C THR A 36 3.54 9.34 8.39
N LEU A 37 3.56 8.62 9.49
CA LEU A 37 3.00 9.04 10.77
C LEU A 37 3.90 8.57 11.89
N VAL A 38 4.26 9.49 12.79
CA VAL A 38 5.06 9.15 13.97
C VAL A 38 4.47 9.73 15.24
N LEU A 39 4.57 8.96 16.31
CA LEU A 39 4.16 9.33 17.65
C LEU A 39 5.40 9.69 18.48
N ASN A 40 5.33 10.74 19.28
CA ASN A 40 6.37 11.04 20.25
C ASN A 40 6.28 10.06 21.42
N SER A 41 7.31 9.24 21.61
CA SER A 41 7.34 8.18 22.62
C SER A 41 7.23 8.68 24.08
N HIS A 42 7.52 9.95 24.35
CA HIS A 42 7.43 10.58 25.67
C HIS A 42 6.10 11.33 25.89
N ASN A 43 5.42 11.66 24.81
CA ASN A 43 4.14 12.38 24.85
C ASN A 43 3.20 11.84 23.79
N ASN A 44 2.36 10.90 24.16
CA ASN A 44 1.40 10.25 23.27
C ASN A 44 0.37 11.22 22.65
N GLN A 45 0.26 12.46 23.14
CA GLN A 45 -0.59 13.49 22.53
C GLN A 45 0.12 14.22 21.37
N CYS A 46 1.42 14.03 21.22
CA CYS A 46 2.21 14.70 20.19
C CYS A 46 2.48 13.76 19.01
N LEU A 47 1.87 14.06 17.85
CA LEU A 47 2.02 13.32 16.61
C LEU A 47 2.53 14.22 15.49
N TYR A 48 3.19 13.61 14.51
CA TYR A 48 3.57 14.25 13.26
C TYR A 48 3.08 13.41 12.09
N ALA A 49 2.51 14.06 11.08
CA ALA A 49 2.02 13.45 9.86
C ALA A 49 2.69 14.11 8.64
N GLY A 50 3.24 13.30 7.75
CA GLY A 50 3.89 13.75 6.53
C GLY A 50 3.03 13.53 5.30
N THR A 51 2.90 14.58 4.47
CA THR A 51 2.18 14.58 3.20
C THR A 51 3.13 14.88 2.03
N SER A 52 2.61 15.01 0.82
CA SER A 52 3.37 15.46 -0.36
C SER A 52 3.71 16.96 -0.34
N ARG A 53 3.15 17.76 0.59
CA ARG A 53 3.32 19.23 0.59
C ARG A 53 3.68 19.83 1.93
N ALA A 54 3.50 19.07 3.01
CA ALA A 54 3.72 19.58 4.36
C ALA A 54 4.00 18.47 5.37
N VAL A 55 4.52 18.88 6.52
CA VAL A 55 4.48 18.10 7.75
C VAL A 55 3.56 18.79 8.72
N TYR A 56 2.59 18.05 9.22
CA TYR A 56 1.65 18.52 10.22
C TYR A 56 2.01 18.00 11.60
N LYS A 57 1.70 18.79 12.62
CA LYS A 57 1.88 18.41 14.02
C LYS A 57 0.54 18.51 14.75
N SER A 58 0.25 17.53 15.61
CA SER A 58 -0.82 17.56 16.59
C SER A 58 -0.22 17.57 18.01
N HIS A 59 -0.91 18.22 18.95
CA HIS A 59 -0.59 18.24 20.37
C HIS A 59 -1.68 17.61 21.25
N ASP A 60 -2.74 17.12 20.65
CA ASP A 60 -3.97 16.66 21.33
C ASP A 60 -4.42 15.26 20.88
N GLY A 61 -3.44 14.42 20.51
CA GLY A 61 -3.72 13.05 20.10
C GLY A 61 -4.35 12.95 18.70
N GLY A 62 -4.05 13.91 17.82
CA GLY A 62 -4.53 13.91 16.44
C GLY A 62 -5.89 14.58 16.22
N ARG A 63 -6.51 15.15 17.27
CA ARG A 63 -7.81 15.83 17.13
C ARG A 63 -7.70 17.10 16.29
N ASN A 64 -6.64 17.88 16.50
CA ASN A 64 -6.36 19.08 15.72
C ASN A 64 -4.92 19.04 15.21
N TRP A 65 -4.74 19.43 13.95
CA TRP A 65 -3.46 19.45 13.27
C TRP A 65 -3.09 20.86 12.82
N THR A 66 -1.82 21.21 12.97
CA THR A 66 -1.27 22.47 12.51
C THR A 66 -0.07 22.21 11.61
N MET A 67 0.08 22.99 10.53
CA MET A 67 1.22 22.87 9.64
C MET A 67 2.50 23.28 10.37
N SER A 68 3.45 22.36 10.48
CA SER A 68 4.76 22.58 11.13
C SER A 68 5.85 22.90 10.10
N LEU A 69 5.87 22.21 8.95
CA LEU A 69 6.82 22.43 7.87
C LEU A 69 6.09 22.44 6.52
N ARG A 70 6.32 23.47 5.72
CA ARG A 70 5.84 23.50 4.34
C ARG A 70 6.91 22.90 3.42
N LEU A 71 6.52 21.90 2.64
CA LEU A 71 7.34 21.27 1.62
C LEU A 71 6.95 21.81 0.24
N LYS A 72 7.94 22.03 -0.64
CA LYS A 72 7.71 22.55 -2.00
C LYS A 72 7.51 21.40 -2.99
N GLN A 73 6.38 20.69 -2.91
CA GLN A 73 6.11 19.49 -3.71
C GLN A 73 7.16 18.39 -3.50
N GLU A 74 7.57 18.22 -2.27
CA GLU A 74 8.56 17.25 -1.83
C GLU A 74 7.86 16.29 -0.88
N LYS A 75 7.69 15.04 -1.27
CA LYS A 75 7.04 14.02 -0.44
C LYS A 75 7.84 13.80 0.85
N ALA A 76 7.15 13.77 1.99
CA ALA A 76 7.72 13.28 3.24
C ALA A 76 7.69 11.74 3.22
N ASN A 77 8.86 11.12 3.15
CA ASN A 77 9.00 9.66 3.05
C ASN A 77 9.09 9.00 4.42
N ASP A 78 9.73 9.68 5.39
CA ASP A 78 9.89 9.18 6.74
C ASP A 78 10.02 10.35 7.74
N ILE A 79 9.46 10.15 8.93
CA ILE A 79 9.60 11.09 10.06
C ILE A 79 10.13 10.30 11.26
N TYR A 80 11.18 10.79 11.86
CA TYR A 80 11.84 10.14 12.99
C TYR A 80 12.01 11.06 14.18
N ILE A 81 11.68 10.57 15.37
CA ILE A 81 11.88 11.26 16.65
C ILE A 81 12.79 10.38 17.52
N PRO A 82 14.02 10.83 17.82
CA PRO A 82 14.91 10.06 18.69
C PRO A 82 14.33 9.90 20.09
N HIS A 83 14.29 8.66 20.59
CA HIS A 83 13.75 8.39 21.92
C HIS A 83 14.46 9.18 23.02
N GLN A 84 15.78 9.32 22.95
CA GLN A 84 16.58 10.05 23.96
C GLN A 84 16.48 11.57 23.85
N ARG A 85 16.01 12.09 22.70
CA ARG A 85 15.93 13.53 22.38
C ARG A 85 14.58 13.86 21.76
N PRO A 86 13.48 13.78 22.52
CA PRO A 86 12.11 13.89 21.98
C PRO A 86 11.78 15.28 21.39
N GLN A 87 12.59 16.29 21.64
CA GLN A 87 12.49 17.62 21.04
C GLN A 87 13.07 17.69 19.62
N GLU A 88 13.91 16.71 19.23
CA GLU A 88 14.47 16.62 17.89
C GLU A 88 13.51 15.86 16.97
N VAL A 89 13.27 16.40 15.80
CA VAL A 89 12.43 15.76 14.77
C VAL A 89 13.15 15.84 13.44
N TYR A 90 13.24 14.71 12.76
CA TYR A 90 13.87 14.60 11.45
C TYR A 90 12.83 14.19 10.41
N VAL A 91 12.90 14.79 9.22
CA VAL A 91 11.99 14.48 8.10
C VAL A 91 12.81 14.21 6.85
N ALA A 92 12.76 12.96 6.39
CA ALA A 92 13.35 12.54 5.13
C ALA A 92 12.37 12.85 3.98
N THR A 93 12.84 13.57 2.96
CA THR A 93 12.01 13.98 1.82
C THR A 93 12.67 13.67 0.49
N ASP A 94 11.93 13.79 -0.61
CA ASP A 94 12.49 13.65 -1.96
C ASP A 94 13.54 14.71 -2.32
N ALA A 95 13.66 15.77 -1.53
CA ALA A 95 14.59 16.87 -1.79
C ALA A 95 15.64 17.09 -0.70
N GLY A 96 15.76 16.18 0.25
CA GLY A 96 16.76 16.24 1.32
C GLY A 96 16.20 15.90 2.69
N LEU A 97 17.03 16.10 3.70
CA LEU A 97 16.69 15.86 5.11
C LEU A 97 16.50 17.17 5.84
N TYR A 98 15.37 17.31 6.50
CA TYR A 98 15.09 18.43 7.41
C TYR A 98 15.21 18.00 8.86
N ALA A 99 15.67 18.89 9.72
CA ALA A 99 15.74 18.71 11.16
C ALA A 99 15.11 19.89 11.89
N SER A 100 14.43 19.59 12.98
CA SER A 100 13.99 20.53 13.99
C SER A 100 14.57 20.11 15.34
N TYR A 101 15.06 21.04 16.11
CA TYR A 101 15.61 20.84 17.46
C TYR A 101 14.69 21.40 18.55
N ASN A 102 13.48 21.83 18.19
CA ASN A 102 12.51 22.48 19.07
C ASN A 102 11.08 22.02 18.78
N GLU A 103 10.91 20.71 18.64
CA GLU A 103 9.61 20.07 18.42
C GLU A 103 8.85 20.60 17.18
N GLY A 104 9.54 20.87 16.09
CA GLY A 104 8.93 21.30 14.84
C GLY A 104 8.54 22.77 14.78
N LYS A 105 8.98 23.63 15.74
CA LYS A 105 8.72 25.08 15.70
C LYS A 105 9.54 25.78 14.61
N THR A 106 10.78 25.35 14.41
CA THR A 106 11.66 25.82 13.34
C THR A 106 12.38 24.64 12.69
N TRP A 107 12.65 24.76 11.39
CA TRP A 107 13.21 23.69 10.58
C TRP A 107 14.44 24.16 9.82
N GLN A 108 15.43 23.30 9.72
CA GLN A 108 16.64 23.49 8.94
C GLN A 108 16.87 22.29 8.03
N ARG A 109 17.19 22.51 6.76
CA ARG A 109 17.63 21.44 5.87
C ARG A 109 19.09 21.11 6.16
N ILE A 110 19.36 19.91 6.66
CA ILE A 110 20.69 19.47 7.11
C ILE A 110 21.37 18.52 6.12
N TYR A 111 20.65 18.05 5.10
CA TYR A 111 21.21 17.28 3.99
C TYR A 111 20.55 17.67 2.68
N SER A 112 21.35 17.76 1.62
CA SER A 112 20.93 17.91 0.24
C SER A 112 22.09 17.48 -0.66
N ALA A 113 21.79 16.82 -1.76
CA ALA A 113 22.75 16.42 -2.78
C ALA A 113 22.42 17.06 -4.13
N SER A 114 23.41 17.13 -5.02
CA SER A 114 23.20 17.57 -6.41
C SER A 114 22.61 16.48 -7.30
N ASP A 115 22.96 15.23 -7.00
CA ASP A 115 22.43 14.06 -7.69
C ASP A 115 20.99 13.77 -7.22
N PRO A 116 20.02 13.56 -8.12
CA PRO A 116 18.63 13.34 -7.80
C PRO A 116 18.37 12.12 -6.90
N LEU A 117 19.08 11.01 -7.13
CA LEU A 117 18.90 9.77 -6.35
C LEU A 117 19.50 9.91 -4.94
N SER A 118 20.69 10.50 -4.81
CA SER A 118 21.28 10.79 -3.51
C SER A 118 20.48 11.84 -2.73
N LYS A 119 19.83 12.77 -3.43
CA LYS A 119 18.99 13.81 -2.83
C LYS A 119 17.70 13.23 -2.25
N ARG A 120 17.15 12.18 -2.84
CA ARG A 120 15.92 11.51 -2.40
C ARG A 120 16.20 10.71 -1.13
N CYS A 121 15.80 11.24 0.01
CA CYS A 121 15.92 10.61 1.32
C CYS A 121 14.70 9.73 1.58
N LEU A 122 14.91 8.46 1.91
CA LEU A 122 13.86 7.46 2.07
C LEU A 122 13.60 7.10 3.52
N SER A 123 14.65 7.07 4.35
CA SER A 123 14.57 6.71 5.76
C SER A 123 15.62 7.41 6.59
N ILE A 124 15.36 7.58 7.89
CA ILE A 124 16.26 8.23 8.83
C ILE A 124 16.23 7.49 10.16
N LEU A 125 17.39 7.30 10.78
CA LEU A 125 17.53 6.67 12.08
C LEU A 125 18.69 7.34 12.85
N GLN A 126 18.53 7.48 14.15
CA GLN A 126 19.63 7.88 15.05
C GLN A 126 19.95 6.73 16.02
N ASP A 127 21.21 6.34 16.06
CA ASP A 127 21.75 5.49 17.10
C ASP A 127 22.78 6.26 17.91
N LYS A 128 22.52 6.49 19.19
CA LYS A 128 23.37 7.32 20.08
C LYS A 128 23.71 8.65 19.41
N ASP A 129 24.97 8.84 19.04
CA ASP A 129 25.50 10.04 18.42
C ASP A 129 25.74 9.92 16.91
N ILE A 130 25.17 8.90 16.26
CA ILE A 130 25.29 8.70 14.81
C ILE A 130 23.91 8.82 14.18
N LEU A 131 23.79 9.68 13.16
CA LEU A 131 22.64 9.77 12.27
C LEU A 131 22.91 8.92 11.03
N TYR A 132 22.00 8.02 10.71
CA TYR A 132 21.99 7.22 9.48
C TYR A 132 20.89 7.74 8.58
N LEU A 133 21.20 7.97 7.31
CA LEU A 133 20.28 8.46 6.29
C LEU A 133 20.27 7.49 5.12
N GLY A 134 19.14 6.83 4.90
CA GLY A 134 18.88 6.02 3.73
C GLY A 134 18.41 6.89 2.58
N THR A 135 19.06 6.78 1.44
CA THR A 135 18.71 7.48 0.21
C THR A 135 18.38 6.48 -0.91
N ALA A 136 17.89 6.97 -2.05
CA ALA A 136 17.70 6.12 -3.22
C ALA A 136 19.02 5.63 -3.84
N GLN A 137 20.18 6.13 -3.38
CA GLN A 137 21.51 5.77 -3.87
C GLN A 137 22.47 5.27 -2.77
N GLY A 138 21.96 4.77 -1.66
CA GLY A 138 22.76 4.17 -0.61
C GLY A 138 22.60 4.81 0.75
N LEU A 139 23.47 4.39 1.67
CA LEU A 139 23.48 4.82 3.05
C LEU A 139 24.49 5.95 3.27
N TYR A 140 24.02 7.03 3.88
CA TYR A 140 24.86 8.10 4.40
C TYR A 140 24.80 8.13 5.93
N TYR A 141 25.86 8.57 6.57
CA TYR A 141 25.91 8.72 8.03
C TYR A 141 26.75 9.92 8.44
N LYS A 142 26.49 10.44 9.63
CA LYS A 142 27.32 11.45 10.26
C LYS A 142 27.19 11.40 11.78
N GLY A 143 28.20 11.91 12.49
CA GLY A 143 28.08 12.19 13.92
C GLY A 143 27.08 13.33 14.20
N VAL A 144 26.36 13.24 15.30
CA VAL A 144 25.50 14.33 15.77
C VAL A 144 26.40 15.54 16.09
N GLY A 145 26.08 16.69 15.47
CA GLY A 145 26.92 17.89 15.57
C GLY A 145 27.96 18.05 14.46
N GLU A 146 28.26 17.00 13.70
CA GLU A 146 29.07 17.10 12.49
C GLU A 146 28.30 17.73 11.33
N THR A 147 29.03 18.41 10.44
CA THR A 147 28.41 19.02 9.24
C THR A 147 28.52 18.16 8.00
N ALA A 148 29.55 17.31 7.91
CA ALA A 148 29.83 16.48 6.73
C ALA A 148 29.15 15.13 6.83
N TRP A 149 28.44 14.75 5.77
CA TRP A 149 27.90 13.42 5.60
C TRP A 149 28.91 12.51 4.89
N GLN A 150 29.02 11.28 5.35
CA GLN A 150 29.89 10.26 4.80
C GLN A 150 29.02 9.17 4.14
N HIS A 151 29.42 8.72 2.95
CA HIS A 151 28.77 7.63 2.25
C HIS A 151 29.32 6.27 2.74
N ASN A 152 28.44 5.35 3.10
CA ASN A 152 28.83 3.99 3.47
C ASN A 152 28.64 3.04 2.29
N SER A 153 29.70 2.78 1.54
CA SER A 153 29.65 1.90 0.37
C SER A 153 29.55 0.40 0.71
N ALA A 154 29.72 0.00 1.97
CA ALA A 154 29.59 -1.39 2.39
C ALA A 154 28.13 -1.80 2.62
N VAL A 155 27.22 -0.84 2.76
CA VAL A 155 25.78 -1.08 2.92
C VAL A 155 25.09 -0.60 1.65
N PHE A 156 24.60 -1.53 0.83
CA PHE A 156 23.86 -1.24 -0.41
C PHE A 156 24.56 -0.22 -1.32
N HIS A 157 25.66 -0.64 -1.94
CA HIS A 157 26.40 0.22 -2.87
C HIS A 157 25.53 0.66 -4.04
N GLN A 158 25.19 1.97 -4.09
CA GLN A 158 24.33 2.57 -5.11
C GLN A 158 22.90 1.98 -5.21
N GLU A 159 22.44 1.29 -4.18
CA GLU A 159 21.08 0.76 -4.10
C GLU A 159 20.29 1.48 -2.99
N PRO A 160 18.95 1.61 -3.11
CA PRO A 160 18.16 2.32 -2.13
C PRO A 160 18.11 1.64 -0.76
N VAL A 161 18.12 2.47 0.29
CA VAL A 161 17.86 2.03 1.68
C VAL A 161 16.47 2.50 2.08
N TYR A 162 15.51 1.60 2.00
CA TYR A 162 14.09 1.94 2.14
C TYR A 162 13.63 2.14 3.58
N ARG A 163 14.13 1.33 4.51
CA ARG A 163 13.76 1.35 5.92
C ARG A 163 14.96 1.04 6.77
N MET A 164 14.93 1.53 8.00
CA MET A 164 15.94 1.24 9.02
C MET A 164 15.25 0.92 10.34
N ALA A 165 15.85 0.03 11.11
CA ALA A 165 15.41 -0.32 12.46
C ALA A 165 16.63 -0.60 13.33
N GLN A 166 16.46 -0.62 14.65
CA GLN A 166 17.55 -0.92 15.57
C GLN A 166 17.03 -1.63 16.82
N ASP A 167 17.87 -2.48 17.39
CA ASP A 167 17.77 -2.97 18.76
C ASP A 167 18.92 -2.42 19.63
N GLU A 168 19.18 -3.03 20.77
CA GLU A 168 20.27 -2.59 21.67
C GLU A 168 21.66 -2.76 21.02
N ASP A 169 21.88 -3.86 20.27
CA ASP A 169 23.18 -4.30 19.80
C ASP A 169 23.40 -3.99 18.31
N PHE A 170 22.34 -3.91 17.52
CA PHE A 170 22.43 -3.86 16.06
C PHE A 170 21.61 -2.73 15.44
N VAL A 171 22.06 -2.28 14.26
CA VAL A 171 21.28 -1.46 13.32
C VAL A 171 21.00 -2.30 12.06
N TYR A 172 19.77 -2.23 11.59
CA TYR A 172 19.29 -2.99 10.44
C TYR A 172 18.93 -2.05 9.29
N PHE A 173 19.40 -2.39 8.10
CA PHE A 173 19.16 -1.64 6.87
C PHE A 173 18.43 -2.52 5.87
N VAL A 174 17.27 -2.03 5.39
CA VAL A 174 16.43 -2.73 4.41
C VAL A 174 16.68 -2.14 3.03
N GLY A 175 17.12 -2.98 2.10
CA GLY A 175 17.30 -2.63 0.70
C GLY A 175 16.48 -3.52 -0.24
N PRO A 176 16.76 -3.48 -1.55
CA PRO A 176 16.05 -4.25 -2.56
C PRO A 176 16.26 -5.76 -2.39
N GLY A 177 15.38 -6.40 -1.63
CA GLY A 177 15.43 -7.85 -1.41
C GLY A 177 16.52 -8.35 -0.46
N ALA A 178 17.13 -7.48 0.34
CA ALA A 178 18.12 -7.85 1.34
C ALA A 178 17.96 -7.06 2.63
N LEU A 179 18.34 -7.70 3.75
CA LEU A 179 18.48 -7.07 5.05
C LEU A 179 19.94 -7.17 5.47
N ILE A 180 20.52 -6.03 5.81
CA ILE A 180 21.90 -5.90 6.29
C ILE A 180 21.86 -5.49 7.75
N ARG A 181 22.68 -6.16 8.58
CA ARG A 181 22.87 -5.87 10.01
C ARG A 181 24.24 -5.24 10.22
N LEU A 182 24.30 -4.18 10.98
CA LEU A 182 25.51 -3.52 11.48
C LEU A 182 25.59 -3.76 12.98
N ASP A 183 26.64 -4.39 13.44
CA ASP A 183 26.96 -4.53 14.86
C ASP A 183 27.46 -3.18 15.41
N LYS A 184 26.84 -2.70 16.49
CA LYS A 184 27.13 -1.37 17.07
C LYS A 184 28.48 -1.31 17.78
N GLU A 185 28.97 -2.44 18.31
CA GLU A 185 30.23 -2.54 19.03
C GLU A 185 31.39 -2.80 18.07
N THR A 186 31.30 -3.87 17.28
CA THR A 186 32.40 -4.31 16.40
C THR A 186 32.44 -3.57 15.08
N LYS A 187 31.37 -2.82 14.72
CA LYS A 187 31.18 -2.18 13.41
C LYS A 187 31.18 -3.16 12.23
N SER A 188 31.01 -4.45 12.49
CA SER A 188 30.92 -5.45 11.44
C SER A 188 29.58 -5.36 10.70
N ILE A 189 29.62 -5.57 9.40
CA ILE A 189 28.46 -5.49 8.52
C ILE A 189 28.19 -6.89 7.95
N GLN A 190 26.98 -7.38 8.11
CA GLN A 190 26.58 -8.71 7.65
C GLN A 190 25.22 -8.68 6.95
N LYS A 191 25.11 -9.37 5.82
CA LYS A 191 23.84 -9.63 5.16
C LYS A 191 23.17 -10.83 5.82
N ILE A 192 22.06 -10.60 6.53
CA ILE A 192 21.37 -11.61 7.34
C ILE A 192 20.12 -12.18 6.69
N PHE A 193 19.61 -11.53 5.64
CA PHE A 193 18.48 -12.03 4.85
C PHE A 193 18.67 -11.69 3.38
N SER A 194 18.28 -12.61 2.50
CA SER A 194 18.27 -12.39 1.05
C SER A 194 17.09 -13.07 0.41
N SER A 195 16.40 -12.34 -0.43
CA SER A 195 15.24 -12.85 -1.15
C SER A 195 15.55 -13.56 -2.49
N GLY A 196 16.82 -13.75 -2.80
CA GLY A 196 17.24 -14.63 -3.92
C GLY A 196 17.48 -13.96 -5.28
N SER A 197 17.27 -12.65 -5.46
CA SER A 197 17.65 -11.95 -6.69
C SER A 197 17.77 -10.44 -6.50
N VAL A 198 18.73 -9.83 -7.18
CA VAL A 198 18.94 -8.38 -7.21
C VAL A 198 17.94 -7.77 -8.19
N PHE A 199 17.22 -6.77 -7.75
CA PHE A 199 16.33 -5.96 -8.59
C PHE A 199 16.73 -4.49 -8.49
N VAL A 200 16.78 -3.82 -9.62
CA VAL A 200 16.85 -2.37 -9.71
C VAL A 200 15.41 -1.87 -9.70
N ALA A 201 15.01 -1.15 -8.66
CA ALA A 201 13.69 -0.56 -8.62
C ALA A 201 13.56 0.48 -9.75
N PRO A 202 12.48 0.46 -10.54
CA PRO A 202 12.23 1.52 -11.50
C PRO A 202 11.94 2.84 -10.76
N GLU A 203 12.37 3.94 -11.38
CA GLU A 203 12.38 5.28 -10.75
C GLU A 203 11.00 5.94 -10.60
N GLU A 204 9.91 5.32 -11.08
CA GLU A 204 8.57 5.91 -11.06
C GLU A 204 7.57 5.07 -10.26
N GLU A 205 6.72 5.73 -9.48
CA GLU A 205 5.62 5.15 -8.69
C GLU A 205 4.52 4.46 -9.55
N THR A 206 4.62 4.54 -10.85
CA THR A 206 3.71 3.93 -11.84
C THR A 206 4.23 2.63 -12.43
N VAL A 207 5.13 1.95 -11.74
CA VAL A 207 5.56 0.64 -12.22
C VAL A 207 4.42 -0.32 -12.10
N ASP A 208 3.92 -0.69 -13.26
CA ASP A 208 2.92 -1.71 -13.43
C ASP A 208 3.31 -2.95 -12.61
N GLU A 209 2.40 -3.43 -11.78
CA GLU A 209 2.60 -4.66 -10.98
C GLU A 209 2.98 -5.86 -11.88
N GLU A 210 2.75 -5.77 -13.19
CA GLU A 210 3.14 -6.71 -14.22
C GLU A 210 4.66 -6.96 -14.32
N LEU A 211 5.49 -5.90 -14.20
CA LEU A 211 6.94 -6.04 -14.16
C LEU A 211 7.43 -6.86 -12.95
N TRP A 212 6.60 -6.95 -11.91
CA TRP A 212 6.88 -7.76 -10.73
C TRP A 212 6.66 -9.26 -10.95
N GLU A 213 5.75 -9.64 -11.85
CA GLU A 213 5.46 -11.05 -12.16
C GLU A 213 6.41 -11.63 -13.21
N GLU A 214 6.82 -10.86 -14.21
CA GLU A 214 7.80 -11.29 -15.22
C GLU A 214 9.21 -11.47 -14.65
N ALA A 215 9.51 -10.76 -13.55
CA ALA A 215 10.81 -10.85 -12.88
C ALA A 215 11.03 -12.15 -12.06
N GLY A 216 10.14 -13.14 -12.15
CA GLY A 216 10.23 -14.47 -11.52
C GLY A 216 10.53 -14.40 -10.02
N GLU A 217 9.63 -14.87 -9.15
CA GLU A 217 9.71 -15.10 -7.69
C GLU A 217 10.57 -14.14 -6.82
N LYS A 218 10.82 -12.89 -7.27
CA LYS A 218 11.61 -11.92 -6.51
C LYS A 218 10.82 -11.45 -5.28
N LYS A 219 11.33 -11.74 -4.11
CA LYS A 219 10.69 -11.36 -2.84
C LYS A 219 11.25 -10.03 -2.39
N PHE A 220 10.40 -9.01 -2.28
CA PHE A 220 10.77 -7.69 -1.77
C PHE A 220 10.48 -7.59 -0.30
N ILE A 221 11.37 -6.94 0.43
CA ILE A 221 11.11 -6.56 1.81
C ILE A 221 10.27 -5.29 1.79
N LYS A 222 9.12 -5.34 2.44
CA LYS A 222 8.14 -4.24 2.49
C LYS A 222 8.20 -3.47 3.81
N ALA A 223 8.34 -4.19 4.93
CA ALA A 223 8.40 -3.60 6.25
C ALA A 223 9.28 -4.45 7.18
N ILE A 224 9.88 -3.79 8.15
CA ILE A 224 10.59 -4.39 9.27
C ILE A 224 10.07 -3.78 10.56
N GLU A 225 9.87 -4.62 11.57
CA GLU A 225 9.51 -4.20 12.91
C GLU A 225 10.29 -5.03 13.92
N ILE A 226 10.74 -4.39 15.00
CA ILE A 226 11.55 -5.01 16.06
C ILE A 226 10.85 -4.83 17.40
N GLY A 227 10.56 -5.94 18.08
CA GLY A 227 10.04 -5.93 19.43
C GLY A 227 11.06 -5.37 20.41
N ARG A 228 10.60 -4.62 21.41
CA ARG A 228 11.46 -4.02 22.44
C ARG A 228 11.78 -4.97 23.59
N ASP A 229 10.96 -6.02 23.78
CA ASP A 229 11.13 -7.01 24.83
C ASP A 229 12.14 -8.09 24.47
N LYS A 230 12.94 -8.52 25.45
CA LYS A 230 13.88 -9.64 25.28
C LYS A 230 13.15 -11.00 25.37
N PRO A 231 13.43 -11.98 24.48
CA PRO A 231 14.38 -11.88 23.37
C PRO A 231 13.85 -10.96 22.25
N PHE A 232 14.75 -10.13 21.70
CA PHE A 232 14.41 -9.21 20.61
C PHE A 232 13.88 -10.00 19.41
N ARG A 233 12.64 -9.74 19.07
CA ARG A 233 11.98 -10.39 17.94
C ARG A 233 11.92 -9.45 16.77
N ILE A 234 12.42 -9.90 15.63
CA ILE A 234 12.37 -9.17 14.36
C ILE A 234 11.27 -9.79 13.51
N PHE A 235 10.37 -8.95 12.98
CA PHE A 235 9.42 -9.33 11.94
C PHE A 235 9.75 -8.63 10.64
N LEU A 236 9.77 -9.40 9.57
CA LEU A 236 10.08 -8.95 8.22
C LEU A 236 8.91 -9.29 7.30
N ALA A 237 8.21 -8.28 6.81
CA ALA A 237 7.20 -8.48 5.78
C ALA A 237 7.84 -8.44 4.40
N THR A 238 7.61 -9.50 3.63
CA THR A 238 8.08 -9.63 2.25
C THR A 238 6.89 -9.92 1.33
N SER A 239 7.06 -9.74 0.03
CA SER A 239 6.06 -10.18 -0.95
C SER A 239 5.79 -11.70 -0.93
N GLY A 240 6.71 -12.49 -0.36
CA GLY A 240 6.59 -13.95 -0.25
C GLY A 240 6.16 -14.48 1.11
N GLY A 241 5.89 -13.59 2.09
CA GLY A 241 5.49 -14.00 3.44
C GLY A 241 6.02 -13.07 4.52
N ILE A 242 5.57 -13.30 5.74
CA ILE A 242 6.17 -12.71 6.93
C ILE A 242 7.20 -13.70 7.48
N TYR A 243 8.35 -13.20 7.87
CA TYR A 243 9.42 -13.95 8.53
C TYR A 243 9.64 -13.36 9.91
N SER A 244 9.99 -14.24 10.87
CA SER A 244 10.41 -13.84 12.21
C SER A 244 11.76 -14.42 12.56
N SER A 245 12.50 -13.68 13.38
CA SER A 245 13.76 -14.12 13.97
C SER A 245 13.78 -13.71 15.44
N ASP A 246 14.21 -14.61 16.31
CA ASP A 246 14.38 -14.40 17.75
C ASP A 246 15.86 -14.29 18.15
N ASP A 247 16.77 -14.29 17.18
CA ASP A 247 18.23 -14.32 17.34
C ASP A 247 18.93 -13.25 16.48
N HIS A 248 18.37 -12.07 16.44
CA HIS A 248 18.89 -10.89 15.71
C HIS A 248 19.08 -11.12 14.19
N GLY A 249 18.37 -12.09 13.61
CA GLY A 249 18.39 -12.38 12.18
C GLY A 249 19.37 -13.47 11.76
N ASP A 250 19.97 -14.21 12.70
CA ASP A 250 20.86 -15.34 12.38
C ASP A 250 20.06 -16.52 11.82
N ASN A 251 18.85 -16.77 12.36
CA ASN A 251 17.91 -17.74 11.83
C ASN A 251 16.54 -17.11 11.56
N TRP A 252 15.93 -17.49 10.44
CA TRP A 252 14.64 -16.99 10.01
C TRP A 252 13.61 -18.09 9.91
N HIS A 253 12.46 -17.88 10.54
CA HIS A 253 11.31 -18.76 10.45
C HIS A 253 10.21 -18.09 9.64
N LYS A 254 9.67 -18.79 8.64
CA LYS A 254 8.52 -18.29 7.89
C LYS A 254 7.28 -18.37 8.78
N PHE A 255 6.69 -17.21 9.00
CA PHE A 255 5.48 -17.06 9.78
C PHE A 255 4.27 -17.37 8.89
N SER A 256 3.85 -18.63 8.87
CA SER A 256 2.83 -19.13 7.94
C SER A 256 1.46 -18.97 8.54
N PHE A 257 0.78 -17.87 8.25
CA PHE A 257 -0.66 -17.75 8.47
C PHE A 257 -1.34 -17.35 7.17
N ASN A 258 -2.25 -18.19 6.70
CA ASN A 258 -3.06 -17.93 5.53
C ASN A 258 -4.05 -16.80 5.83
N SER A 259 -4.28 -15.89 4.90
CA SER A 259 -5.28 -14.81 4.89
C SER A 259 -4.77 -13.36 4.90
N LEU A 260 -3.46 -13.10 5.08
CA LEU A 260 -2.94 -11.75 4.92
C LEU A 260 -2.60 -11.49 3.44
N PRO A 261 -3.04 -10.37 2.84
CA PRO A 261 -2.67 -9.98 1.48
C PRO A 261 -1.22 -9.45 1.45
N LEU A 262 -0.24 -10.37 1.47
CA LEU A 262 1.19 -10.08 1.67
C LEU A 262 1.80 -9.12 0.65
N ARG A 263 1.34 -9.16 -0.60
CA ARG A 263 1.82 -8.26 -1.66
C ARG A 263 1.61 -6.79 -1.34
N TYR A 264 0.60 -6.49 -0.54
CA TYR A 264 0.12 -5.14 -0.27
C TYR A 264 0.53 -4.62 1.11
N VAL A 265 1.37 -5.34 1.86
CA VAL A 265 1.84 -4.88 3.18
C VAL A 265 2.71 -3.64 3.00
N THR A 266 2.37 -2.58 3.70
CA THR A 266 3.07 -1.29 3.70
C THR A 266 3.78 -1.01 5.01
N SER A 267 3.18 -1.44 6.13
CA SER A 267 3.70 -1.21 7.48
C SER A 267 3.39 -2.40 8.38
N LEU A 268 4.28 -2.68 9.33
CA LEU A 268 4.06 -3.61 10.44
C LEU A 268 4.24 -2.87 11.74
N GLN A 269 3.47 -3.25 12.77
CA GLN A 269 3.60 -2.71 14.11
C GLN A 269 3.40 -3.82 15.14
N ILE A 270 4.36 -3.97 16.05
CA ILE A 270 4.20 -4.84 17.22
C ILE A 270 3.41 -4.08 18.28
N ILE A 271 2.33 -4.70 18.74
CA ILE A 271 1.52 -4.19 19.83
C ILE A 271 1.88 -4.97 21.08
N GLU A 272 2.50 -4.30 22.02
CA GLU A 272 2.83 -4.87 23.32
C GLU A 272 1.61 -4.69 24.25
N THR A 273 1.03 -5.79 24.70
CA THR A 273 -0.07 -5.76 25.66
C THR A 273 0.49 -5.91 27.07
N SER A 274 0.14 -4.98 27.97
CA SER A 274 0.56 -5.07 29.37
C SER A 274 0.04 -6.36 30.00
N PRO A 275 0.87 -7.11 30.77
CA PRO A 275 0.44 -8.30 31.49
C PRO A 275 -0.77 -8.05 32.43
N ALA A 276 -0.94 -6.83 32.91
CA ALA A 276 -2.04 -6.43 33.78
C ALA A 276 -3.38 -6.33 33.07
N SER A 277 -3.40 -6.23 31.73
CA SER A 277 -4.64 -6.08 30.95
C SER A 277 -5.21 -7.41 30.46
N HIS A 278 -4.44 -8.49 30.51
CA HIS A 278 -4.87 -9.81 30.03
C HIS A 278 -4.50 -10.88 31.04
N GLY A 279 -5.47 -11.38 31.80
CA GLY A 279 -5.29 -12.42 32.82
C GLY A 279 -4.61 -13.71 32.35
N ARG A 280 -4.45 -13.92 31.05
CA ARG A 280 -3.75 -15.06 30.41
C ARG A 280 -2.23 -14.93 30.34
N CYS A 281 -1.68 -13.71 30.43
CA CYS A 281 -0.24 -13.50 30.38
C CYS A 281 0.50 -14.00 31.62
N GLN A 282 -0.21 -14.35 32.70
CA GLN A 282 0.40 -14.86 33.94
C GLN A 282 0.91 -16.30 33.81
N GLU A 283 0.35 -17.12 32.92
CA GLU A 283 0.74 -18.53 32.74
C GLU A 283 1.75 -18.76 31.60
N SER A 284 1.91 -17.79 30.68
CA SER A 284 2.84 -17.93 29.55
C SER A 284 3.41 -16.56 29.12
N PRO A 285 4.55 -16.14 29.68
CA PRO A 285 5.15 -14.83 29.37
C PRO A 285 5.55 -14.67 27.88
N LYS A 286 5.43 -15.71 27.08
CA LYS A 286 5.80 -15.70 25.65
C LYS A 286 4.73 -15.21 24.68
N MET A 287 3.51 -14.84 25.14
CA MET A 287 2.38 -14.56 24.23
C MET A 287 1.64 -13.23 24.48
N CYS A 288 2.30 -12.23 25.05
CA CYS A 288 1.66 -10.93 25.33
C CYS A 288 1.90 -9.88 24.26
N TRP A 289 2.08 -10.27 23.03
CA TRP A 289 2.26 -9.36 21.89
C TRP A 289 1.29 -9.69 20.76
N GLY A 290 0.83 -8.67 20.08
CA GLY A 290 0.07 -8.76 18.84
C GLY A 290 0.84 -8.12 17.69
N LEU A 291 0.57 -8.54 16.47
CA LEU A 291 1.13 -7.95 15.27
C LEU A 291 0.01 -7.31 14.45
N LEU A 292 0.16 -6.03 14.12
CA LEU A 292 -0.71 -5.27 13.25
C LEU A 292 -0.03 -5.06 11.91
N ALA A 293 -0.72 -5.35 10.82
CA ALA A 293 -0.25 -5.11 9.47
C ALA A 293 -1.12 -4.05 8.77
N GLY A 294 -0.50 -2.99 8.30
CA GLY A 294 -1.08 -2.06 7.35
C GLY A 294 -0.86 -2.57 5.94
N THR A 295 -1.90 -2.52 5.13
CA THR A 295 -1.83 -2.97 3.74
C THR A 295 -2.59 -1.99 2.83
N LYS A 296 -2.39 -2.08 1.52
CA LYS A 296 -3.25 -1.38 0.56
C LYS A 296 -4.70 -1.93 0.53
N ARG A 297 -4.98 -2.99 1.28
CA ARG A 297 -6.32 -3.61 1.42
C ARG A 297 -6.90 -3.51 2.83
N GLY A 298 -6.39 -2.60 3.66
CA GLY A 298 -6.85 -2.33 5.02
C GLY A 298 -5.86 -2.75 6.09
N THR A 299 -6.32 -2.71 7.34
CA THR A 299 -5.56 -3.12 8.51
C THR A 299 -5.92 -4.54 8.93
N PHE A 300 -4.91 -5.32 9.30
CA PHE A 300 -5.06 -6.70 9.75
C PHE A 300 -4.37 -6.87 11.09
N PHE A 301 -5.06 -7.47 12.03
CA PHE A 301 -4.54 -7.79 13.35
C PHE A 301 -4.31 -9.30 13.48
N LEU A 302 -3.15 -9.69 13.99
CA LEU A 302 -2.82 -11.08 14.27
C LEU A 302 -3.16 -11.41 15.72
N GLU A 303 -4.13 -12.29 15.91
CA GLU A 303 -4.51 -12.80 17.21
C GLU A 303 -4.67 -14.32 17.14
N GLU A 304 -4.09 -15.04 18.09
CA GLU A 304 -4.16 -16.51 18.18
C GLU A 304 -3.78 -17.23 16.87
N GLY A 305 -2.82 -16.67 16.11
CA GLY A 305 -2.35 -17.28 14.87
C GLY A 305 -3.27 -17.07 13.67
N ARG A 306 -4.22 -16.15 13.72
CA ARG A 306 -5.11 -15.79 12.60
C ARG A 306 -5.09 -14.29 12.36
N TRP A 307 -5.10 -13.89 11.10
CA TRP A 307 -5.25 -12.50 10.71
C TRP A 307 -6.73 -12.15 10.60
N ALA A 308 -7.14 -11.14 11.32
CA ALA A 308 -8.48 -10.58 11.23
C ALA A 308 -8.39 -9.16 10.70
N GLN A 309 -9.24 -8.82 9.75
CA GLN A 309 -9.31 -7.48 9.20
C GLN A 309 -10.09 -6.56 10.16
N VAL A 310 -9.53 -5.38 10.45
CA VAL A 310 -10.16 -4.35 11.29
C VAL A 310 -10.40 -3.13 10.41
N TYR A 311 -11.61 -2.99 9.91
CA TYR A 311 -11.97 -1.97 8.90
C TYR A 311 -13.15 -1.07 9.29
N GLN A 312 -13.86 -1.35 10.38
CA GLN A 312 -15.04 -0.58 10.77
C GLN A 312 -14.69 0.89 10.99
N GLY A 313 -15.42 1.81 10.34
CA GLY A 313 -15.18 3.24 10.42
C GLY A 313 -14.09 3.79 9.49
N MET A 314 -13.38 2.92 8.72
CA MET A 314 -12.45 3.38 7.67
C MET A 314 -13.16 3.60 6.33
N GLU A 315 -12.86 4.72 5.68
CA GLU A 315 -13.36 5.06 4.34
C GLU A 315 -12.46 4.56 3.21
N THR A 316 -11.29 4.07 3.56
CA THR A 316 -10.28 3.63 2.61
C THR A 316 -9.63 2.33 3.05
N ASN A 317 -9.08 1.59 2.09
CA ASN A 317 -8.21 0.44 2.33
C ASN A 317 -6.72 0.78 2.26
N GLY A 318 -6.37 1.95 1.70
CA GLY A 318 -4.99 2.34 1.43
C GLY A 318 -4.24 2.78 2.68
N ILE A 319 -3.73 1.83 3.49
CA ILE A 319 -2.88 2.13 4.63
C ILE A 319 -1.45 2.37 4.14
N GLN A 320 -0.89 3.51 4.47
CA GLN A 320 0.48 3.89 4.14
C GLN A 320 1.44 3.62 5.30
N ASP A 321 1.02 3.97 6.53
CA ASP A 321 1.84 3.81 7.72
C ASP A 321 0.99 3.59 8.96
N LEU A 322 1.57 3.03 10.02
CA LEU A 322 0.93 2.75 11.30
C LEU A 322 1.80 3.27 12.44
N ALA A 323 1.17 3.79 13.48
CA ALA A 323 1.82 4.16 14.71
C ALA A 323 1.04 3.62 15.93
N TRP A 324 1.75 3.21 16.96
CA TRP A 324 1.22 2.64 18.18
C TRP A 324 1.66 3.43 19.40
N SER A 325 0.72 3.65 20.33
CA SER A 325 0.95 4.29 21.62
C SER A 325 1.02 3.25 22.73
N SER A 326 1.91 3.44 23.70
CA SER A 326 1.98 2.59 24.90
C SER A 326 0.69 2.60 25.74
N GLN A 327 -0.25 3.50 25.47
CA GLN A 327 -1.56 3.56 26.11
C GLN A 327 -2.64 2.75 25.36
N GLY A 328 -2.27 2.02 24.33
CA GLY A 328 -3.19 1.20 23.56
C GLY A 328 -3.94 1.96 22.46
N GLU A 329 -3.34 3.00 21.92
CA GLU A 329 -3.91 3.79 20.83
C GLU A 329 -3.22 3.43 19.54
N ILE A 330 -3.97 3.16 18.49
CA ILE A 330 -3.44 2.87 17.15
C ILE A 330 -3.82 4.01 16.21
N TYR A 331 -2.86 4.45 15.43
CA TYR A 331 -3.03 5.48 14.42
C TYR A 331 -2.65 4.92 13.06
N ALA A 332 -3.41 5.28 12.03
CA ALA A 332 -3.15 4.86 10.65
C ALA A 332 -3.07 6.09 9.74
N ALA A 333 -1.97 6.20 9.02
CA ALA A 333 -1.82 7.09 7.88
C ALA A 333 -2.41 6.44 6.65
N THR A 334 -3.27 7.16 5.94
CA THR A 334 -4.00 6.63 4.78
C THR A 334 -4.00 7.63 3.62
N ASP A 335 -4.45 7.21 2.46
CA ASP A 335 -4.73 8.06 1.29
C ASP A 335 -5.93 9.02 1.49
N ARG A 336 -6.67 8.90 2.62
CA ARG A 336 -7.83 9.75 2.97
C ARG A 336 -7.71 10.44 4.32
N GLY A 337 -6.52 10.51 4.89
CA GLY A 337 -6.26 11.19 6.15
C GLY A 337 -5.72 10.29 7.23
N VAL A 338 -5.74 10.78 8.46
CA VAL A 338 -5.31 10.06 9.65
C VAL A 338 -6.52 9.45 10.34
N TYR A 339 -6.41 8.18 10.70
CA TYR A 339 -7.42 7.45 11.47
C TYR A 339 -6.87 7.01 12.81
N TYR A 340 -7.75 6.93 13.79
CA TYR A 340 -7.48 6.58 15.17
C TYR A 340 -8.34 5.40 15.60
N LEU A 341 -7.76 4.44 16.32
CA LEU A 341 -8.44 3.30 16.89
C LEU A 341 -8.08 3.17 18.37
N PRO A 342 -9.04 3.33 19.31
CA PRO A 342 -8.80 3.15 20.74
C PRO A 342 -8.76 1.65 21.11
N TYR A 343 -7.60 1.01 20.97
CA TYR A 343 -7.47 -0.43 21.24
C TYR A 343 -7.43 -0.78 22.74
N GLY A 344 -6.86 0.07 23.59
CA GLY A 344 -6.58 -0.25 25.00
C GLY A 344 -7.55 0.27 26.04
N LYS A 345 -8.51 1.15 25.71
CA LYS A 345 -9.33 1.87 26.72
C LYS A 345 -10.75 1.38 26.91
N SER A 346 -11.30 0.52 26.07
CA SER A 346 -12.75 0.24 26.08
C SER A 346 -13.18 -1.13 25.56
N LEU A 347 -12.30 -2.09 25.44
CA LEU A 347 -12.78 -3.44 25.16
C LEU A 347 -13.11 -4.10 26.50
N PRO A 348 -14.36 -4.55 26.68
CA PRO A 348 -14.61 -5.54 27.70
C PRO A 348 -13.72 -6.73 27.36
N LEU A 349 -12.70 -6.93 28.17
CA LEU A 349 -11.84 -8.10 28.14
C LEU A 349 -12.74 -9.32 28.03
N PHE A 350 -12.63 -10.07 26.96
CA PHE A 350 -13.25 -11.38 26.88
C PHE A 350 -12.56 -12.27 27.90
N GLU A 351 -13.12 -12.37 29.08
CA GLU A 351 -12.87 -13.47 29.99
C GLU A 351 -13.33 -14.75 29.31
N PHE A 352 -12.40 -15.48 28.75
CA PHE A 352 -12.58 -16.92 28.56
C PHE A 352 -12.53 -17.53 29.98
N LYS A 353 -13.67 -17.75 30.57
CA LYS A 353 -13.79 -18.73 31.66
C LYS A 353 -13.51 -20.09 31.02
N GLY A 354 -12.33 -20.63 31.31
CA GLY A 354 -12.09 -22.06 31.21
C GLY A 354 -13.13 -22.79 32.05
N ASP A 355 -13.54 -23.93 31.56
CA ASP A 355 -14.52 -24.88 32.10
C ASP A 355 -14.69 -24.86 33.62
N GLU A 356 -15.51 -23.93 34.14
CA GLU A 356 -16.36 -24.17 35.31
C GLU A 356 -17.80 -23.94 34.85
N ALA A 357 -18.32 -25.00 34.27
CA ALA A 357 -19.69 -25.10 33.86
C ALA A 357 -20.61 -24.98 35.08
N ASN A 358 -21.71 -24.28 34.86
CA ASN A 358 -22.96 -24.36 35.60
C ASN A 358 -23.02 -23.75 37.00
N GLN A 359 -23.42 -22.48 37.08
CA GLN A 359 -24.55 -22.07 37.92
C GLN A 359 -24.97 -20.60 37.81
N ASN A 360 -24.25 -19.74 37.02
CA ASN A 360 -24.61 -18.32 36.90
C ASN A 360 -25.13 -17.88 35.52
N GLU A 361 -25.29 -18.79 34.55
CA GLU A 361 -25.82 -18.45 33.22
C GLU A 361 -27.30 -18.04 33.22
N THR A 362 -28.08 -18.49 34.24
CA THR A 362 -29.51 -18.20 34.28
C THR A 362 -29.81 -16.75 34.71
N ALA A 363 -28.92 -16.11 35.47
CA ALA A 363 -29.13 -14.73 35.96
C ALA A 363 -28.67 -13.65 34.95
N LEU A 364 -27.72 -13.96 34.08
CA LEU A 364 -27.25 -13.06 33.01
C LEU A 364 -28.09 -13.19 31.73
N ARG A 365 -28.64 -14.38 31.47
CA ARG A 365 -29.62 -14.58 30.39
C ARG A 365 -30.92 -13.80 30.62
N THR A 366 -31.39 -13.72 31.84
CA THR A 366 -32.61 -12.95 32.17
C THR A 366 -32.45 -11.44 32.06
N LYS A 367 -31.22 -10.89 32.12
CA LYS A 367 -30.98 -9.44 31.91
C LYS A 367 -30.70 -9.06 30.45
N SER A 368 -30.18 -9.96 29.62
CA SER A 368 -30.02 -9.72 28.19
C SER A 368 -31.27 -10.06 27.37
N GLU A 369 -32.13 -10.97 27.90
CA GLU A 369 -33.40 -11.31 27.25
C GLU A 369 -34.50 -10.25 27.50
N THR A 370 -34.36 -9.41 28.51
CA THR A 370 -35.33 -8.32 28.77
C THR A 370 -35.07 -7.06 27.90
N SER A 371 -33.92 -6.95 27.22
CA SER A 371 -33.64 -5.86 26.30
C SER A 371 -33.77 -6.24 24.80
N LEU A 372 -34.06 -7.51 24.49
CA LEU A 372 -34.19 -8.04 23.11
C LEU A 372 -35.60 -8.61 22.82
N ASN A 373 -36.59 -8.32 23.64
CA ASN A 373 -37.97 -8.76 23.41
C ASN A 373 -38.79 -7.84 22.49
N SER A 374 -38.13 -7.25 21.46
CA SER A 374 -38.84 -6.69 20.31
C SER A 374 -38.61 -7.55 19.06
N SER A 375 -39.05 -8.80 19.11
CA SER A 375 -39.12 -9.65 17.92
C SER A 375 -40.06 -9.06 16.83
N GLY A 376 -40.76 -7.99 17.12
CA GLY A 376 -41.50 -7.15 16.18
C GLY A 376 -40.58 -6.26 15.33
N ASP A 377 -39.61 -5.60 15.96
CA ASP A 377 -38.73 -4.63 15.27
C ASP A 377 -37.84 -5.27 14.20
N TYR A 378 -37.28 -6.45 14.48
CA TYR A 378 -36.41 -7.11 13.48
C TYR A 378 -37.14 -7.46 12.16
N ARG A 379 -38.40 -7.87 12.23
CA ARG A 379 -39.19 -8.18 11.05
C ARG A 379 -39.58 -6.92 10.26
N GLU A 380 -39.82 -5.82 10.95
CA GLU A 380 -40.07 -4.52 10.31
C GLU A 380 -38.82 -3.97 9.64
N TRP A 381 -37.68 -4.04 10.31
CA TRP A 381 -36.39 -3.64 9.72
C TRP A 381 -36.00 -4.52 8.52
N ALA A 382 -36.19 -5.84 8.63
CA ALA A 382 -35.94 -6.74 7.50
C ALA A 382 -36.82 -6.42 6.30
N LYS A 383 -38.07 -6.01 6.52
CA LYS A 383 -38.99 -5.57 5.48
C LYS A 383 -38.52 -4.24 4.83
N TYR A 384 -38.10 -3.28 5.65
CA TYR A 384 -37.57 -2.01 5.17
C TYR A 384 -36.33 -2.21 4.26
N PHE A 385 -35.38 -3.05 4.68
CA PHE A 385 -34.20 -3.36 3.86
C PHE A 385 -34.49 -4.25 2.65
N SER A 386 -35.64 -4.88 2.57
CA SER A 386 -36.03 -5.65 1.38
C SER A 386 -36.42 -4.78 0.20
N GLU A 387 -36.78 -3.52 0.45
CA GLU A 387 -37.11 -2.54 -0.58
C GLU A 387 -35.87 -1.81 -1.12
N GLU A 388 -34.77 -1.77 -0.35
CA GLU A 388 -33.49 -1.20 -0.81
C GLU A 388 -32.75 -2.16 -1.75
N PRO A 389 -31.91 -1.60 -2.67
CA PRO A 389 -31.09 -2.41 -3.55
C PRO A 389 -30.23 -3.43 -2.79
N SER A 390 -30.21 -4.66 -3.27
CA SER A 390 -29.36 -5.69 -2.70
C SER A 390 -27.88 -5.44 -3.01
N ILE A 391 -26.97 -5.95 -2.17
CA ILE A 391 -25.52 -5.83 -2.43
C ILE A 391 -25.13 -6.40 -3.80
N GLN A 392 -25.83 -7.45 -4.27
CA GLN A 392 -25.56 -8.06 -5.56
C GLN A 392 -25.92 -7.13 -6.73
N GLU A 393 -26.98 -6.35 -6.60
CA GLU A 393 -27.35 -5.33 -7.59
C GLU A 393 -26.34 -4.20 -7.62
N VAL A 394 -25.93 -3.73 -6.45
CA VAL A 394 -24.93 -2.65 -6.32
C VAL A 394 -23.58 -3.10 -6.91
N HIS A 395 -23.15 -4.34 -6.64
CA HIS A 395 -21.97 -4.94 -7.27
C HIS A 395 -22.07 -4.98 -8.80
N ARG A 396 -23.20 -5.37 -9.34
CA ARG A 396 -23.42 -5.40 -10.80
C ARG A 396 -23.28 -4.00 -11.41
N TRP A 397 -23.91 -2.98 -10.82
CA TRP A 397 -23.79 -1.60 -11.29
C TRP A 397 -22.36 -1.06 -11.20
N ALA A 398 -21.65 -1.40 -10.12
CA ALA A 398 -20.25 -1.00 -9.95
C ALA A 398 -19.34 -1.62 -11.02
N ILE A 399 -19.50 -2.92 -11.30
CA ILE A 399 -18.76 -3.63 -12.37
C ILE A 399 -19.08 -3.03 -13.74
N GLU A 400 -20.35 -2.73 -14.01
CA GLU A 400 -20.80 -2.16 -15.27
C GLU A 400 -20.28 -0.74 -15.47
N TYR A 401 -20.37 0.09 -14.45
CA TYR A 401 -19.89 1.47 -14.49
C TYR A 401 -18.37 1.58 -14.65
N ALA A 402 -17.63 0.73 -13.96
CA ALA A 402 -16.16 0.67 -14.09
C ALA A 402 -15.68 -0.05 -15.36
N GLU A 403 -16.57 -0.64 -16.15
CA GLU A 403 -16.27 -1.41 -17.36
C GLU A 403 -15.32 -2.60 -17.14
N VAL A 404 -15.29 -3.18 -15.94
CA VAL A 404 -14.42 -4.31 -15.58
C VAL A 404 -15.11 -5.69 -15.71
N ALA A 405 -16.09 -5.78 -16.60
CA ALA A 405 -16.83 -7.01 -16.84
C ALA A 405 -15.97 -8.06 -17.56
N PRO A 406 -16.00 -9.36 -17.14
CA PRO A 406 -15.21 -10.43 -17.75
C PRO A 406 -15.52 -10.66 -19.24
N GLU A 407 -16.71 -10.26 -19.70
CA GLU A 407 -17.16 -10.37 -21.09
C GLU A 407 -16.26 -9.55 -22.03
N LYS A 408 -15.78 -8.39 -21.59
CA LYS A 408 -14.91 -7.49 -22.34
C LYS A 408 -13.56 -8.16 -22.67
N ILE A 409 -12.98 -8.87 -21.72
CA ILE A 409 -11.74 -9.63 -21.91
C ILE A 409 -11.96 -10.76 -22.93
N ARG A 410 -13.07 -11.49 -22.83
CA ARG A 410 -13.41 -12.55 -23.80
C ARG A 410 -13.59 -11.99 -25.21
N GLU A 411 -14.17 -10.81 -25.32
CA GLU A 411 -14.34 -10.14 -26.61
C GLU A 411 -13.00 -9.70 -27.18
N TRP A 412 -12.11 -9.11 -26.39
CA TRP A 412 -10.77 -8.73 -26.82
C TRP A 412 -9.97 -9.94 -27.34
N ARG A 413 -9.98 -11.06 -26.61
CA ARG A 413 -9.34 -12.31 -27.07
C ARG A 413 -9.95 -12.82 -28.38
N ARG A 414 -11.25 -12.66 -28.56
CA ARG A 414 -11.91 -13.02 -29.82
C ARG A 414 -11.49 -12.11 -30.99
N LEU A 415 -11.38 -10.81 -30.74
CA LEU A 415 -10.96 -9.83 -31.74
C LEU A 415 -9.47 -10.00 -32.11
N ALA A 416 -8.61 -10.23 -31.13
CA ALA A 416 -7.20 -10.51 -31.37
C ALA A 416 -6.98 -11.75 -32.24
N ARG A 417 -7.72 -12.84 -31.99
CA ARG A 417 -7.70 -14.01 -32.87
C ARG A 417 -8.21 -13.72 -34.29
N LYS A 418 -9.25 -12.89 -34.43
CA LYS A 418 -9.75 -12.50 -35.74
C LYS A 418 -8.75 -11.66 -36.52
N ARG A 419 -8.02 -10.78 -35.84
CA ARG A 419 -6.98 -9.96 -36.45
C ARG A 419 -5.86 -10.81 -37.05
N ALA A 420 -5.48 -11.91 -36.41
CA ALA A 420 -4.45 -12.82 -36.89
C ALA A 420 -4.78 -13.50 -38.24
N TYR A 421 -6.05 -13.51 -38.66
CA TYR A 421 -6.46 -14.01 -40.00
C TYR A 421 -6.37 -12.94 -41.09
N LEU A 422 -6.21 -11.66 -40.74
CA LEU A 422 -6.14 -10.57 -41.70
C LEU A 422 -4.68 -10.36 -42.10
N PRO A 423 -4.40 -10.19 -43.41
CA PRO A 423 -3.06 -9.82 -43.86
C PRO A 423 -2.72 -8.38 -43.46
N GLN A 424 -1.47 -8.15 -43.22
CA GLN A 424 -0.93 -6.81 -43.21
C GLN A 424 -0.82 -6.34 -44.66
N MET A 425 -1.40 -5.18 -44.94
CA MET A 425 -1.38 -4.57 -46.28
C MET A 425 -0.49 -3.34 -46.24
N ASP A 426 0.60 -3.38 -46.98
CA ASP A 426 1.48 -2.25 -47.13
C ASP A 426 1.32 -1.71 -48.57
N ILE A 427 1.13 -0.41 -48.67
CA ILE A 427 1.04 0.30 -49.94
C ILE A 427 2.21 1.28 -50.02
N GLY A 428 3.15 1.03 -50.90
CA GLY A 428 4.26 1.89 -51.20
C GLY A 428 4.01 2.70 -52.47
N ALA A 429 4.46 3.92 -52.50
CA ALA A 429 4.55 4.73 -53.70
C ALA A 429 5.91 5.43 -53.70
N ASP A 430 6.70 5.16 -54.72
CA ASP A 430 7.99 5.78 -54.90
C ASP A 430 8.02 6.60 -56.20
N SER A 431 8.70 7.73 -56.14
CA SER A 431 8.90 8.59 -57.27
C SER A 431 10.37 9.02 -57.34
N GLY A 432 11.05 8.56 -58.33
CA GLY A 432 12.44 8.90 -58.61
C GLY A 432 12.57 9.86 -59.76
N LYS A 433 13.34 10.93 -59.61
CA LYS A 433 13.78 11.79 -60.70
C LYS A 433 15.28 11.68 -60.85
N SER A 434 15.75 11.15 -61.97
CA SER A 434 17.18 11.05 -62.30
C SER A 434 17.53 11.99 -63.38
N TRP A 435 18.58 12.74 -63.17
CA TRP A 435 19.19 13.61 -64.21
C TRP A 435 20.65 13.25 -64.32
N GLY A 436 21.04 12.86 -65.53
CA GLY A 436 22.42 12.51 -65.88
C GLY A 436 22.92 13.37 -67.04
N THR A 437 24.13 13.89 -66.93
CA THR A 437 24.86 14.53 -68.02
C THR A 437 26.09 13.71 -68.24
N SER A 438 26.26 13.20 -69.44
CA SER A 438 27.51 12.53 -69.84
C SER A 438 28.22 13.34 -70.92
N ASP A 439 29.41 13.79 -70.60
CA ASP A 439 30.30 14.48 -71.60
C ASP A 439 31.11 13.42 -72.36
N ASN A 440 30.67 13.10 -73.54
CA ASN A 440 31.44 12.20 -74.43
C ASN A 440 32.38 13.00 -75.31
N VAL A 441 33.68 12.98 -75.03
CA VAL A 441 34.70 13.54 -75.84
C VAL A 441 35.19 12.47 -76.82
N TRP A 442 34.77 12.57 -78.07
CA TRP A 442 35.31 11.76 -79.13
C TRP A 442 36.49 12.51 -79.84
N GLY A 443 37.69 12.03 -79.60
CA GLY A 443 38.89 12.55 -80.26
C GLY A 443 39.56 11.48 -81.08
N SER A 444 39.59 11.64 -82.38
CA SER A 444 40.47 10.88 -83.27
C SER A 444 41.72 11.70 -83.50
N TYR A 445 42.87 11.17 -83.09
CA TYR A 445 44.17 11.75 -83.41
C TYR A 445 44.60 11.33 -84.81
N THR A 446 44.41 12.22 -85.75
CA THR A 446 45.16 12.25 -87.00
C THR A 446 45.69 13.67 -87.21
N GLY A 447 47.00 13.86 -86.96
CA GLY A 447 47.88 14.97 -87.26
C GLY A 447 47.28 16.35 -87.62
N GLY A 448 47.01 17.16 -86.57
CA GLY A 448 46.59 18.54 -86.71
C GLY A 448 45.31 18.89 -85.95
N GLY A 449 45.40 18.92 -84.76
CA GLY A 449 44.62 19.49 -83.65
C GLY A 449 43.26 20.13 -83.94
N GLN A 450 42.23 19.37 -84.22
CA GLN A 450 40.83 19.81 -84.00
C GLN A 450 40.12 18.85 -83.10
N HIS A 451 39.75 19.37 -81.93
CA HIS A 451 38.86 18.68 -81.00
C HIS A 451 37.43 18.94 -81.45
N TYR A 452 36.69 17.89 -81.78
CA TYR A 452 35.22 17.96 -81.86
C TYR A 452 34.64 17.57 -80.51
N ILE A 453 33.95 18.52 -79.93
CA ILE A 453 33.10 18.26 -78.78
C ILE A 453 31.73 17.83 -79.31
N GLY A 454 31.36 16.60 -79.12
CA GLY A 454 30.01 16.12 -79.44
C GLY A 454 28.96 16.79 -78.53
N PRO A 455 27.71 16.77 -78.93
CA PRO A 455 26.63 17.30 -78.04
C PRO A 455 26.59 16.51 -76.78
N ASP A 456 26.49 17.23 -75.67
CA ASP A 456 26.27 16.64 -74.32
C ASP A 456 24.97 15.80 -74.31
N ASP A 457 25.10 14.51 -74.03
CA ASP A 457 23.96 13.66 -73.89
C ASP A 457 23.36 13.92 -72.52
N LYS A 458 22.19 14.57 -72.50
CA LYS A 458 21.39 14.80 -71.32
C LYS A 458 20.30 13.73 -71.25
N SER A 459 20.38 12.88 -70.22
CA SER A 459 19.35 11.93 -69.96
C SER A 459 18.49 12.42 -68.76
N TRP A 460 17.21 12.40 -68.98
CA TRP A 460 16.23 12.70 -67.94
C TRP A 460 15.27 11.53 -67.82
N GLY A 461 15.19 10.98 -66.61
CA GLY A 461 14.30 9.89 -66.31
C GLY A 461 13.39 10.30 -65.14
N GLU A 462 12.12 10.09 -65.31
CA GLU A 462 11.13 10.12 -64.21
C GLU A 462 10.59 8.71 -64.07
N ASP A 463 10.81 8.14 -62.89
CA ASP A 463 10.27 6.83 -62.51
C ASP A 463 9.20 7.03 -61.46
N PHE A 464 8.04 6.44 -61.67
CA PHE A 464 6.98 6.36 -60.69
C PHE A 464 6.64 4.89 -60.53
N GLY A 465 6.89 4.39 -59.33
CA GLY A 465 6.53 3.04 -58.90
C GLY A 465 5.45 3.08 -57.85
N TRP A 466 4.61 2.10 -57.85
CA TRP A 466 3.75 1.78 -56.75
C TRP A 466 3.76 0.28 -56.52
N ASP A 467 3.71 -0.12 -55.23
CA ASP A 467 3.65 -1.51 -54.86
C ASP A 467 2.54 -1.71 -53.81
N VAL A 468 1.95 -2.86 -53.83
CA VAL A 468 1.02 -3.32 -52.82
C VAL A 468 1.48 -4.69 -52.38
N SER A 469 1.84 -4.81 -51.13
CA SER A 469 2.22 -6.09 -50.55
C SER A 469 1.19 -6.55 -49.51
N LEU A 470 0.89 -7.83 -49.51
CA LEU A 470 0.05 -8.51 -48.51
C LEU A 470 0.92 -9.55 -47.83
N SER A 471 1.13 -9.39 -46.54
CA SER A 471 1.91 -10.32 -45.74
C SER A 471 1.06 -10.94 -44.63
N TRP A 472 1.27 -12.21 -44.38
CA TRP A 472 0.67 -12.94 -43.27
C TRP A 472 1.77 -13.44 -42.35
N ASP A 473 1.69 -13.11 -41.07
CA ASP A 473 2.49 -13.76 -40.04
C ASP A 473 1.74 -14.98 -39.52
N LEU A 474 2.14 -16.17 -39.92
CA LEU A 474 1.52 -17.41 -39.48
C LEU A 474 1.82 -17.71 -38.00
N GLY A 475 2.86 -17.09 -37.42
CA GLY A 475 3.15 -17.16 -35.98
C GLY A 475 2.06 -16.51 -35.14
N ASP A 476 1.45 -15.44 -35.64
CA ASP A 476 0.34 -14.74 -34.97
C ASP A 476 -0.92 -15.60 -34.81
N LEU A 477 -1.09 -16.66 -35.62
CA LEU A 477 -2.19 -17.60 -35.47
C LEU A 477 -2.03 -18.49 -34.24
N ILE A 478 -0.80 -18.73 -33.80
CA ILE A 478 -0.47 -19.55 -32.64
C ILE A 478 -0.36 -18.65 -31.41
N TRP A 479 0.42 -17.58 -31.53
CA TRP A 479 0.66 -16.63 -30.45
C TRP A 479 1.02 -15.26 -31.00
N ASN A 480 0.31 -14.21 -30.60
CA ASN A 480 0.63 -12.83 -30.99
C ASN A 480 0.83 -11.93 -29.74
N THR A 481 1.50 -10.80 -29.96
CA THR A 481 1.77 -9.80 -28.90
C THR A 481 0.50 -9.22 -28.30
N ASP A 482 -0.59 -9.14 -29.07
CA ASP A 482 -1.89 -8.68 -28.59
C ASP A 482 -2.46 -9.63 -27.50
N GLN A 483 -2.21 -10.93 -27.59
CA GLN A 483 -2.65 -11.89 -26.56
C GLN A 483 -1.93 -11.68 -25.23
N THR A 484 -0.60 -11.46 -25.26
CA THR A 484 0.18 -11.15 -24.07
C THR A 484 -0.33 -9.85 -23.42
N THR A 485 -0.54 -8.81 -24.24
CA THR A 485 -1.08 -7.53 -23.75
C THR A 485 -2.48 -7.67 -23.15
N ILE A 486 -3.35 -8.50 -23.74
CA ILE A 486 -4.69 -8.78 -23.20
C ILE A 486 -4.60 -9.55 -21.89
N ASP A 487 -3.68 -10.50 -21.77
CA ASP A 487 -3.50 -11.27 -20.53
C ASP A 487 -3.01 -10.37 -19.39
N SER A 488 -2.07 -9.48 -19.65
CA SER A 488 -1.61 -8.48 -18.70
C SER A 488 -2.73 -7.53 -18.25
N ARG A 489 -3.46 -6.94 -19.20
CA ARG A 489 -4.62 -6.09 -18.90
C ARG A 489 -5.74 -6.85 -18.19
N SER A 490 -5.89 -8.14 -18.47
CA SER A 490 -6.86 -9.01 -17.82
C SER A 490 -6.62 -9.14 -16.32
N LYS A 491 -5.35 -9.27 -15.91
CA LYS A 491 -4.98 -9.30 -14.49
C LYS A 491 -5.33 -8.00 -13.78
N LEU A 492 -4.94 -6.86 -14.37
CA LEU A 492 -5.27 -5.54 -13.82
C LEU A 492 -6.78 -5.33 -13.69
N MET A 493 -7.57 -5.77 -14.69
CA MET A 493 -9.03 -5.67 -14.63
C MET A 493 -9.62 -6.57 -13.54
N VAL A 494 -9.06 -7.75 -13.29
CA VAL A 494 -9.50 -8.62 -12.19
C VAL A 494 -9.20 -7.98 -10.85
N GLU A 495 -7.99 -7.46 -10.65
CA GLU A 495 -7.60 -6.78 -9.41
C GLU A 495 -8.42 -5.52 -9.15
N LEU A 496 -8.62 -4.69 -10.19
CA LEU A 496 -9.49 -3.51 -10.09
C LEU A 496 -10.93 -3.90 -9.73
N ARG A 497 -11.47 -4.95 -10.35
CA ARG A 497 -12.79 -5.46 -10.03
C ARG A 497 -12.90 -5.92 -8.59
N GLU A 498 -11.93 -6.70 -8.09
CA GLU A 498 -11.90 -7.15 -6.70
C GLU A 498 -11.81 -5.97 -5.74
N SER A 499 -10.97 -4.99 -6.03
CA SER A 499 -10.84 -3.77 -5.23
C SER A 499 -12.15 -2.97 -5.18
N ILE A 500 -12.83 -2.79 -6.31
CA ILE A 500 -14.12 -2.08 -6.39
C ILE A 500 -15.19 -2.84 -5.58
N LEU A 501 -15.28 -4.15 -5.75
CA LEU A 501 -16.27 -4.96 -5.05
C LEU A 501 -16.06 -4.93 -3.53
N ASP A 502 -14.81 -5.00 -3.07
CA ASP A 502 -14.47 -4.91 -1.65
C ASP A 502 -14.85 -3.53 -1.07
N GLN A 503 -14.49 -2.45 -1.77
CA GLN A 503 -14.85 -1.08 -1.38
C GLN A 503 -16.37 -0.89 -1.30
N VAL A 504 -17.08 -1.26 -2.35
CA VAL A 504 -18.54 -1.12 -2.43
C VAL A 504 -19.24 -1.94 -1.35
N THR A 505 -18.77 -3.16 -1.11
CA THR A 505 -19.31 -4.04 -0.06
C THR A 505 -19.20 -3.36 1.31
N ARG A 506 -18.02 -2.81 1.62
CA ARG A 506 -17.78 -2.13 2.88
C ARG A 506 -18.66 -0.89 3.05
N LEU A 507 -18.67 0.00 2.06
CA LEU A 507 -19.48 1.21 2.09
C LEU A 507 -20.98 0.90 2.26
N TYR A 508 -21.46 -0.13 1.56
CA TYR A 508 -22.85 -0.57 1.63
C TYR A 508 -23.24 -1.07 3.03
N PHE A 509 -22.43 -1.93 3.65
CA PHE A 509 -22.74 -2.43 4.99
C PHE A 509 -22.50 -1.40 6.08
N GLU A 510 -21.53 -0.49 5.91
CA GLU A 510 -21.32 0.65 6.81
C GLU A 510 -22.56 1.57 6.80
N ARG A 511 -23.03 1.93 5.61
CA ARG A 511 -24.26 2.70 5.44
C ARG A 511 -25.45 2.02 6.15
N ARG A 512 -25.63 0.72 5.97
CA ARG A 512 -26.72 -0.02 6.64
C ARG A 512 -26.59 -0.04 8.15
N ARG A 513 -25.40 -0.11 8.71
CA ARG A 513 -25.20 -0.05 10.17
C ARG A 513 -25.62 1.29 10.74
N ILE A 514 -25.21 2.38 10.11
CA ILE A 514 -25.57 3.74 10.52
C ILE A 514 -27.09 3.92 10.43
N GLN A 515 -27.71 3.45 9.36
CA GLN A 515 -29.14 3.51 9.18
C GLN A 515 -29.88 2.75 10.27
N LEU A 516 -29.41 1.54 10.63
CA LEU A 516 -29.96 0.78 11.76
C LEU A 516 -29.80 1.52 13.08
N ALA A 517 -28.64 2.12 13.35
CA ALA A 517 -28.37 2.86 14.58
C ALA A 517 -29.31 4.09 14.71
N LEU A 518 -29.55 4.80 13.61
CA LEU A 518 -30.49 5.93 13.56
C LEU A 518 -31.94 5.47 13.77
N MET A 519 -32.35 4.36 13.15
CA MET A 519 -33.71 3.81 13.26
C MET A 519 -33.98 3.21 14.66
N ALA A 520 -32.97 2.59 15.27
CA ALA A 520 -33.10 2.01 16.61
C ALA A 520 -33.20 3.05 17.73
N GLY A 521 -33.01 4.34 17.42
CA GLY A 521 -33.10 5.41 18.42
C GLY A 521 -32.04 5.31 19.53
N THR A 522 -30.93 4.62 19.26
CA THR A 522 -29.87 4.39 20.26
C THR A 522 -29.01 5.64 20.52
N ILE A 523 -29.20 6.70 19.74
CA ILE A 523 -28.43 7.94 19.82
C ILE A 523 -29.30 9.02 20.47
N GLU A 524 -29.00 9.35 21.73
CA GLU A 524 -29.75 10.37 22.49
C GLU A 524 -29.22 11.80 22.24
N ASP A 525 -27.96 11.95 21.82
CA ASP A 525 -27.35 13.27 21.58
C ASP A 525 -27.70 13.80 20.18
N PRO A 526 -28.35 14.98 20.08
CA PRO A 526 -28.73 15.58 18.79
C PRO A 526 -27.55 15.90 17.88
N GLN A 527 -26.36 16.21 18.43
CA GLN A 527 -25.16 16.47 17.63
C GLN A 527 -24.63 15.20 16.99
N ILE A 528 -24.55 14.11 17.77
CA ILE A 528 -24.12 12.80 17.27
C ILE A 528 -25.12 12.28 16.22
N MET A 529 -26.41 12.51 16.42
CA MET A 529 -27.48 12.14 15.47
C MET A 529 -27.30 12.87 14.12
N LEU A 530 -27.01 14.17 14.18
CA LEU A 530 -26.75 14.96 12.96
C LEU A 530 -25.49 14.47 12.23
N ASP A 531 -24.41 14.21 12.94
CA ASP A 531 -23.17 13.67 12.38
C ASP A 531 -23.39 12.31 11.71
N GLN A 532 -24.16 11.42 12.34
CA GLN A 532 -24.51 10.13 11.74
C GLN A 532 -25.39 10.28 10.49
N GLN A 533 -26.29 11.26 10.46
CA GLN A 533 -27.11 11.54 9.28
C GLN A 533 -26.26 12.07 8.14
N MET A 534 -25.37 13.02 8.40
CA MET A 534 -24.41 13.50 7.39
C MET A 534 -23.52 12.37 6.89
N ARG A 535 -23.08 11.49 7.77
CA ARG A 535 -22.29 10.32 7.41
C ARG A 535 -23.06 9.34 6.51
N LEU A 536 -24.34 9.13 6.77
CA LEU A 536 -25.21 8.29 5.92
C LEU A 536 -25.32 8.87 4.51
N GLU A 537 -25.45 10.18 4.38
CA GLU A 537 -25.47 10.87 3.08
C GLU A 537 -24.13 10.76 2.35
N GLU A 538 -23.02 10.92 3.07
CA GLU A 538 -21.68 10.78 2.52
C GLU A 538 -21.44 9.36 1.97
N LEU A 539 -21.78 8.32 2.74
CA LEU A 539 -21.65 6.93 2.31
C LEU A 539 -22.53 6.63 1.09
N THR A 540 -23.72 7.21 1.05
CA THR A 540 -24.62 7.09 -0.12
C THR A 540 -23.98 7.71 -1.36
N ALA A 541 -23.41 8.91 -1.24
CA ALA A 541 -22.71 9.58 -2.33
C ALA A 541 -21.45 8.82 -2.79
N LEU A 542 -20.72 8.20 -1.86
CA LEU A 542 -19.58 7.34 -2.19
C LEU A 542 -20.00 6.09 -2.97
N ILE A 543 -21.08 5.41 -2.59
CA ILE A 543 -21.65 4.29 -3.35
C ILE A 543 -22.08 4.75 -4.75
N ASP A 544 -22.69 5.92 -4.86
CA ASP A 544 -23.07 6.51 -6.14
C ASP A 544 -21.87 6.80 -7.04
N ALA A 545 -20.76 7.25 -6.48
CA ALA A 545 -19.53 7.44 -7.24
C ALA A 545 -19.02 6.15 -7.90
N TYR A 546 -19.21 5.00 -7.24
CA TYR A 546 -18.87 3.68 -7.79
C TYR A 546 -19.93 3.10 -8.73
N THR A 547 -21.19 3.54 -8.64
CA THR A 547 -22.31 2.97 -9.40
C THR A 547 -22.87 3.92 -10.46
N GLY A 548 -22.21 5.09 -10.67
CA GLY A 548 -22.69 6.10 -11.62
C GLY A 548 -24.05 6.70 -11.27
N GLY A 549 -24.39 6.73 -9.96
CA GLY A 549 -25.66 7.30 -9.46
C GLY A 549 -26.87 6.35 -9.51
N GLU A 550 -26.69 5.10 -9.91
CA GLU A 550 -27.80 4.15 -10.00
C GLU A 550 -28.34 3.76 -8.62
N PHE A 551 -27.50 3.78 -7.59
CA PHE A 551 -27.91 3.46 -6.22
C PHE A 551 -28.94 4.47 -5.68
N SER A 552 -28.64 5.76 -5.76
CA SER A 552 -29.59 6.82 -5.32
C SER A 552 -30.85 6.88 -6.18
N LYS A 553 -30.75 6.68 -7.49
CA LYS A 553 -31.93 6.59 -8.37
C LYS A 553 -32.86 5.48 -7.91
N ARG A 554 -32.32 4.34 -7.52
CA ARG A 554 -33.13 3.21 -7.05
C ARG A 554 -33.73 3.46 -5.68
N LEU A 555 -32.99 4.11 -4.75
CA LEU A 555 -33.51 4.52 -3.45
C LEU A 555 -34.68 5.50 -3.56
N GLN A 556 -34.69 6.39 -4.57
CA GLN A 556 -35.80 7.34 -4.80
C GLN A 556 -37.05 6.69 -5.40
N GLN A 557 -36.96 5.48 -5.93
CA GLN A 557 -38.08 4.73 -6.51
C GLN A 557 -38.82 3.87 -5.49
N VAL A 558 -38.22 3.74 -4.30
CA VAL A 558 -38.76 3.01 -3.15
C VAL A 558 -39.48 3.99 -2.21
#